data_1e320e0fd40c40388507b01cab60ce15
#
_entry.id   1e320e0fd40c40388507b01cab60ce15
#
_cell.length_a   1.000
_cell.length_b   1.000
_cell.length_c   1.000
_cell.angle_alpha   90.00
_cell.angle_beta   90.00
_cell.angle_gamma   90.00
#
_symmetry.space_group_name_H-M   'P 1'
#
loop_
_entity.id
_entity.type
_entity.pdbx_description
1 polymer ?
#
loop_
_entity_poly.entity_id
_entity_poly.type
_entity_poly.pdbx_seq_one_letter_code
_entity_poly.pdbx_strand_id
1 'polypeptide(L)'
;MGKITGFLEYERENGKALPPKERIKNWNEFHIPLSEEEQKLQGARCMDCGVPFCQSGMMMCGMVSGCPLNNLIPEWNDLVYTGNWQQAFNRLKKTNCFPEFTSRVCPAPCEAACTCGLNGDPVSIKENEHAIIEKAYEEGYAKVKPPTVRTGKKVAVIGSGPSGLAAADQLNKRGHSVTVFERSDRVGGLLMYGIPNMKLEKWVIDRKVNVMKEEGVIFITNADVGRNYKAAKILRDFDSIILACGASNPRNIDVPGRDAAGIYFAVDYLKANTKSLLDSNLEDGNYISAKDKHVIVIGGGDTGNDCVGTSIRQGCASVTQLEMMPKPPVKRTENNTWPEWPRILKTDYGQEEAISVFGSDPRIYQTTVKEFVKDGEGKLCKVILVSLTPQKNPETGRTMMVPVEGSEKEVPADLVLIAAGFLGCQDYVADAFGVERNARTNVATEAGSYKTNVDKVFVAGDMHRGQSLVVWAIREGREVAGQVDRRLMGYTNLH
;
A
#
# COMPACT_ATOMS: atom_id res chain seq x y z
N MET A 1 -25.06 13.26 14.49
CA MET A 1 -23.86 13.96 14.98
C MET A 1 -23.28 13.13 16.11
N GLY A 2 -21.97 12.84 16.09
CA GLY A 2 -21.28 12.26 17.24
C GLY A 2 -21.57 13.07 18.50
N LYS A 3 -21.02 12.66 19.62
CA LYS A 3 -21.20 13.44 20.84
C LYS A 3 -20.34 14.72 20.74
N ILE A 4 -20.95 15.90 20.70
CA ILE A 4 -20.26 17.19 20.49
C ILE A 4 -19.05 17.36 21.45
N THR A 5 -19.15 16.85 22.66
CA THR A 5 -18.12 16.90 23.71
C THR A 5 -17.33 15.60 23.87
N GLY A 6 -17.58 14.59 23.03
CA GLY A 6 -17.00 13.25 23.18
C GLY A 6 -15.47 13.23 23.17
N PHE A 7 -14.84 14.10 22.37
CA PHE A 7 -13.38 14.23 22.33
C PHE A 7 -12.76 14.83 23.62
N LEU A 8 -13.57 15.45 24.47
CA LEU A 8 -13.18 15.94 25.79
C LEU A 8 -13.46 14.93 26.91
N GLU A 9 -14.37 13.99 26.69
CA GLU A 9 -14.83 13.05 27.71
C GLU A 9 -14.18 11.67 27.61
N TYR A 10 -13.81 11.27 26.40
CA TYR A 10 -13.24 9.95 26.13
C TYR A 10 -11.82 10.06 25.62
N GLU A 11 -10.92 9.27 26.17
CA GLU A 11 -9.54 9.14 25.68
C GLU A 11 -9.53 8.44 24.29
N ARG A 12 -8.50 8.75 23.50
CA ARG A 12 -8.27 8.01 22.26
C ARG A 12 -7.77 6.62 22.58
N GLU A 13 -8.48 5.63 22.02
CA GLU A 13 -8.04 4.25 22.06
C GLU A 13 -7.95 3.69 20.62
N ASN A 14 -6.99 2.83 20.41
CA ASN A 14 -6.84 2.01 19.21
C ASN A 14 -6.86 0.56 19.64
N GLY A 15 -7.17 -0.34 18.71
CA GLY A 15 -6.98 -1.76 18.94
C GLY A 15 -5.55 -2.05 19.41
N LYS A 16 -5.40 -3.02 20.29
CA LYS A 16 -4.11 -3.43 20.85
C LYS A 16 -3.37 -4.30 19.84
N ALA A 17 -2.06 -4.30 19.91
CA ALA A 17 -1.24 -5.28 19.20
C ALA A 17 -0.77 -6.34 20.18
N LEU A 18 -0.65 -7.60 19.73
CA LEU A 18 0.03 -8.62 20.49
C LEU A 18 1.47 -8.17 20.82
N PRO A 19 2.01 -8.48 22.02
CA PRO A 19 3.38 -8.14 22.38
C PRO A 19 4.39 -8.61 21.32
N PRO A 20 5.46 -7.85 21.02
CA PRO A 20 6.42 -8.20 19.96
C PRO A 20 6.96 -9.62 20.04
N LYS A 21 7.35 -10.09 21.23
CA LYS A 21 7.87 -11.48 21.44
C LYS A 21 6.84 -12.59 21.22
N GLU A 22 5.56 -12.23 21.24
CA GLU A 22 4.47 -13.17 20.98
C GLU A 22 4.13 -13.22 19.50
N ARG A 23 3.93 -12.04 18.89
CA ARG A 23 3.50 -11.92 17.50
C ARG A 23 4.53 -12.40 16.47
N ILE A 24 5.82 -12.40 16.80
CA ILE A 24 6.88 -12.93 15.93
C ILE A 24 6.87 -14.45 15.80
N LYS A 25 6.12 -15.18 16.64
CA LYS A 25 6.07 -16.65 16.63
C LYS A 25 5.22 -17.21 15.47
N ASN A 26 4.48 -16.39 14.77
CA ASN A 26 3.62 -16.78 13.66
C ASN A 26 3.51 -15.67 12.58
N TRP A 27 2.74 -15.95 11.54
CA TRP A 27 2.53 -15.05 10.39
C TRP A 27 1.11 -14.46 10.34
N ASN A 28 0.34 -14.55 11.43
CA ASN A 28 -1.03 -14.04 11.49
C ASN A 28 -1.06 -12.54 11.80
N GLU A 29 -2.16 -11.87 11.48
CA GLU A 29 -2.42 -10.51 11.96
C GLU A 29 -2.35 -10.48 13.49
N PHE A 30 -1.76 -9.42 14.01
CA PHE A 30 -1.51 -9.28 15.46
C PHE A 30 -2.35 -8.16 16.10
N HIS A 31 -3.25 -7.57 15.33
CA HIS A 31 -4.17 -6.54 15.80
C HIS A 31 -5.32 -7.18 16.59
N ILE A 32 -5.58 -6.64 17.79
CA ILE A 32 -6.69 -7.03 18.66
C ILE A 32 -7.70 -5.88 18.60
N PRO A 33 -8.88 -6.07 17.98
CA PRO A 33 -9.86 -5.01 17.85
C PRO A 33 -10.41 -4.59 19.21
N LEU A 34 -10.94 -3.37 19.27
CA LEU A 34 -11.72 -2.89 20.41
C LEU A 34 -13.05 -3.66 20.52
N SER A 35 -13.60 -3.75 21.73
CA SER A 35 -14.97 -4.20 21.94
C SER A 35 -15.98 -3.25 21.27
N GLU A 36 -17.20 -3.70 21.07
CA GLU A 36 -18.23 -2.87 20.43
C GLU A 36 -18.52 -1.59 21.23
N GLU A 37 -18.52 -1.69 22.56
CA GLU A 37 -18.72 -0.56 23.46
C GLU A 37 -17.58 0.45 23.38
N GLU A 38 -16.33 -0.02 23.45
CA GLU A 38 -15.14 0.83 23.28
C GLU A 38 -15.16 1.49 21.88
N GLN A 39 -15.51 0.74 20.84
CA GLN A 39 -15.58 1.26 19.49
C GLN A 39 -16.63 2.37 19.33
N LYS A 40 -17.81 2.25 19.97
CA LYS A 40 -18.82 3.30 20.00
C LYS A 40 -18.27 4.58 20.63
N LEU A 41 -17.48 4.47 21.71
CA LEU A 41 -16.85 5.63 22.33
C LEU A 41 -15.83 6.30 21.39
N GLN A 42 -15.10 5.54 20.59
CA GLN A 42 -14.19 6.11 19.58
C GLN A 42 -14.96 6.83 18.47
N GLY A 43 -16.12 6.33 18.05
CA GLY A 43 -17.04 7.03 17.16
C GLY A 43 -17.54 8.35 17.76
N ALA A 44 -17.88 8.34 19.07
CA ALA A 44 -18.35 9.53 19.81
C ALA A 44 -17.32 10.66 19.86
N ARG A 45 -16.01 10.37 19.74
CA ARG A 45 -14.95 11.40 19.76
C ARG A 45 -15.00 12.32 18.54
N CYS A 46 -15.74 11.98 17.50
CA CYS A 46 -15.91 12.85 16.33
C CYS A 46 -16.90 13.97 16.65
N MET A 47 -16.41 15.22 16.71
CA MET A 47 -17.24 16.40 17.01
C MET A 47 -18.00 16.94 15.79
N ASP A 48 -17.92 16.30 14.64
CA ASP A 48 -18.50 16.77 13.38
C ASP A 48 -18.19 18.26 13.10
N CYS A 49 -16.91 18.56 13.02
CA CYS A 49 -16.33 19.92 13.15
C CYS A 49 -16.76 20.93 12.04
N GLY A 50 -17.57 20.53 11.07
CA GLY A 50 -18.00 21.40 9.95
C GLY A 50 -16.91 21.73 8.93
N VAL A 51 -15.63 21.54 9.27
CA VAL A 51 -14.47 21.67 8.37
C VAL A 51 -13.64 20.39 8.44
N PRO A 52 -14.16 19.28 7.87
CA PRO A 52 -13.57 17.96 8.04
C PRO A 52 -12.35 17.74 7.15
N PHE A 53 -11.20 18.28 7.53
CA PHE A 53 -9.93 18.02 6.81
C PHE A 53 -9.61 16.53 6.66
N CYS A 54 -10.13 15.68 7.55
CA CYS A 54 -10.03 14.24 7.42
C CYS A 54 -10.56 13.70 6.06
N GLN A 55 -11.50 14.41 5.42
CA GLN A 55 -12.08 14.04 4.11
C GLN A 55 -11.40 14.71 2.92
N SER A 56 -10.47 15.66 3.13
CA SER A 56 -10.05 16.60 2.09
C SER A 56 -9.28 15.95 0.92
N GLY A 57 -8.41 14.98 1.20
CA GLY A 57 -7.55 14.37 0.18
C GLY A 57 -6.65 15.35 -0.56
N MET A 58 -6.30 16.47 0.07
CA MET A 58 -5.51 17.55 -0.53
C MET A 58 -4.03 17.17 -0.58
N MET A 59 -3.33 17.60 -1.63
CA MET A 59 -1.87 17.53 -1.69
C MET A 59 -1.27 18.79 -1.08
N MET A 60 -0.50 18.64 0.00
CA MET A 60 0.20 19.72 0.69
C MET A 60 1.68 19.37 0.83
N CYS A 61 2.56 20.24 0.39
CA CYS A 61 4.03 20.03 0.44
C CYS A 61 4.48 18.66 -0.13
N GLY A 62 3.83 18.20 -1.21
CA GLY A 62 4.12 16.91 -1.85
C GLY A 62 3.58 15.67 -1.15
N MET A 63 2.86 15.82 -0.04
CA MET A 63 2.24 14.75 0.72
C MET A 63 0.72 14.95 0.81
N VAL A 64 -0.01 13.86 1.05
CA VAL A 64 -1.47 13.94 1.19
C VAL A 64 -1.87 14.37 2.59
N SER A 65 -2.91 15.23 2.69
CA SER A 65 -3.62 15.60 3.89
C SER A 65 -5.09 15.18 3.77
N GLY A 66 -5.60 14.42 4.74
CA GLY A 66 -6.94 13.84 4.68
C GLY A 66 -7.06 12.62 3.76
N CYS A 67 -8.27 12.11 3.64
CA CYS A 67 -8.56 10.89 2.87
C CYS A 67 -8.70 11.16 1.37
N PRO A 68 -7.84 10.61 0.49
CA PRO A 68 -7.98 10.73 -0.96
C PRO A 68 -9.30 10.20 -1.52
N LEU A 69 -9.95 9.25 -0.85
CA LEU A 69 -11.26 8.74 -1.26
C LEU A 69 -12.41 9.67 -0.89
N ASN A 70 -12.14 10.77 -0.19
CA ASN A 70 -13.15 11.68 0.35
C ASN A 70 -14.20 10.93 1.20
N ASN A 71 -13.74 9.98 2.02
CA ASN A 71 -14.60 9.18 2.88
C ASN A 71 -15.48 10.06 3.78
N LEU A 72 -16.75 9.70 3.92
CA LEU A 72 -17.75 10.41 4.70
C LEU A 72 -17.56 10.16 6.22
N ILE A 73 -16.37 10.51 6.71
CA ILE A 73 -15.86 10.12 8.03
C ILE A 73 -16.74 10.60 9.19
N PRO A 74 -17.15 11.88 9.28
CA PRO A 74 -18.03 12.31 10.35
C PRO A 74 -19.35 11.57 10.38
N GLU A 75 -19.96 11.32 9.22
CA GLU A 75 -21.26 10.64 9.11
C GLU A 75 -21.17 9.19 9.63
N TRP A 76 -20.17 8.42 9.21
CA TRP A 76 -20.12 7.04 9.69
C TRP A 76 -19.53 6.92 11.11
N ASN A 77 -18.77 7.89 11.62
CA ASN A 77 -18.42 7.94 13.04
C ASN A 77 -19.65 8.13 13.95
N ASP A 78 -20.58 8.99 13.56
CA ASP A 78 -21.86 9.16 14.25
C ASP A 78 -22.69 7.86 14.28
N LEU A 79 -22.73 7.18 13.13
CA LEU A 79 -23.44 5.92 13.00
C LEU A 79 -22.80 4.78 13.83
N VAL A 80 -21.46 4.77 13.97
CA VAL A 80 -20.76 3.87 14.90
C VAL A 80 -21.13 4.19 16.35
N TYR A 81 -21.08 5.47 16.74
CA TYR A 81 -21.46 5.90 18.09
C TYR A 81 -22.87 5.47 18.46
N THR A 82 -23.83 5.64 17.56
CA THR A 82 -25.22 5.30 17.78
C THR A 82 -25.55 3.81 17.56
N GLY A 83 -24.55 2.97 17.22
CA GLY A 83 -24.72 1.54 16.99
C GLY A 83 -25.43 1.17 15.68
N ASN A 84 -25.54 2.12 14.74
CA ASN A 84 -26.20 1.91 13.45
C ASN A 84 -25.22 1.32 12.40
N TRP A 85 -24.67 0.15 12.67
CA TRP A 85 -23.59 -0.49 11.92
C TRP A 85 -23.89 -0.68 10.43
N GLN A 86 -25.12 -1.12 10.09
CA GLN A 86 -25.52 -1.29 8.68
C GLN A 86 -25.48 0.04 7.91
N GLN A 87 -25.92 1.14 8.53
CA GLN A 87 -25.88 2.45 7.90
C GLN A 87 -24.45 2.98 7.83
N ALA A 88 -23.62 2.74 8.85
CA ALA A 88 -22.20 3.05 8.82
C ALA A 88 -21.50 2.35 7.65
N PHE A 89 -21.76 1.06 7.45
CA PHE A 89 -21.28 0.31 6.30
C PHE A 89 -21.74 0.89 4.96
N ASN A 90 -23.01 1.24 4.83
CA ASN A 90 -23.55 1.85 3.61
C ASN A 90 -22.86 3.20 3.29
N ARG A 91 -22.56 4.01 4.31
CA ARG A 91 -21.84 5.27 4.16
C ARG A 91 -20.39 5.06 3.74
N LEU A 92 -19.70 4.15 4.40
CA LEU A 92 -18.31 3.81 4.09
C LEU A 92 -18.18 3.26 2.67
N LYS A 93 -19.05 2.35 2.25
CA LYS A 93 -19.06 1.74 0.91
C LYS A 93 -19.40 2.72 -0.22
N LYS A 94 -19.97 3.89 0.08
CA LYS A 94 -20.28 4.90 -0.94
C LYS A 94 -19.01 5.46 -1.58
N THR A 95 -17.96 5.64 -0.82
CA THR A 95 -16.69 6.23 -1.25
C THR A 95 -15.52 5.26 -1.31
N ASN A 96 -15.55 4.18 -0.51
CA ASN A 96 -14.48 3.18 -0.46
C ASN A 96 -14.96 1.80 -0.92
N CYS A 97 -14.33 1.25 -1.97
CA CYS A 97 -14.63 -0.10 -2.46
C CYS A 97 -14.11 -1.20 -1.51
N PHE A 98 -13.02 -0.93 -0.78
CA PHE A 98 -12.24 -1.94 -0.06
C PHE A 98 -11.82 -1.49 1.35
N PRO A 99 -12.79 -1.22 2.25
CA PRO A 99 -12.47 -0.90 3.64
C PRO A 99 -11.68 -2.00 4.33
N GLU A 100 -11.90 -3.26 3.97
CA GLU A 100 -11.16 -4.42 4.46
C GLU A 100 -9.65 -4.34 4.23
N PHE A 101 -9.22 -3.66 3.16
CA PHE A 101 -7.80 -3.45 2.88
C PHE A 101 -7.30 -2.14 3.49
N THR A 102 -8.03 -1.05 3.29
CA THR A 102 -7.59 0.28 3.75
C THR A 102 -7.52 0.37 5.26
N SER A 103 -8.43 -0.25 5.98
CA SER A 103 -8.41 -0.29 7.44
C SER A 103 -7.19 -1.04 8.02
N ARG A 104 -6.54 -1.91 7.23
CA ARG A 104 -5.32 -2.63 7.64
C ARG A 104 -4.04 -1.92 7.20
N VAL A 105 -3.97 -1.50 5.92
CA VAL A 105 -2.70 -1.10 5.29
C VAL A 105 -2.58 0.40 5.00
N CYS A 106 -3.65 1.20 5.11
CA CYS A 106 -3.56 2.64 4.92
C CYS A 106 -2.85 3.30 6.11
N PRO A 107 -1.90 4.24 5.88
CA PRO A 107 -1.24 4.97 6.97
C PRO A 107 -2.15 6.00 7.65
N ALA A 108 -3.43 6.09 7.27
CA ALA A 108 -4.47 6.95 7.84
C ALA A 108 -4.16 8.46 7.78
N PRO A 109 -3.94 9.06 6.60
CA PRO A 109 -3.75 10.50 6.49
C PRO A 109 -4.98 11.31 6.96
N CYS A 110 -6.14 10.68 7.02
CA CYS A 110 -7.36 11.24 7.61
C CYS A 110 -7.20 11.51 9.12
N GLU A 111 -6.55 10.63 9.88
CA GLU A 111 -6.26 10.86 11.30
C GLU A 111 -5.25 12.00 11.49
N ALA A 112 -4.19 12.01 10.67
CA ALA A 112 -3.18 13.06 10.69
C ALA A 112 -3.74 14.47 10.43
N ALA A 113 -4.85 14.56 9.68
CA ALA A 113 -5.55 15.78 9.33
C ALA A 113 -6.83 16.02 10.16
N CYS A 114 -7.14 15.16 11.13
CA CYS A 114 -8.32 15.34 11.99
C CYS A 114 -8.19 16.62 12.81
N THR A 115 -9.24 17.46 12.83
CA THR A 115 -9.26 18.73 13.56
C THR A 115 -9.11 18.55 15.07
N CYS A 116 -9.57 17.42 15.65
CA CYS A 116 -9.32 17.09 17.06
C CYS A 116 -7.83 17.04 17.39
N GLY A 117 -6.98 16.67 16.40
CA GLY A 117 -5.54 16.62 16.56
C GLY A 117 -4.82 17.97 16.72
N LEU A 118 -5.54 19.10 16.67
CA LEU A 118 -5.00 20.44 16.98
C LEU A 118 -4.80 20.65 18.48
N ASN A 119 -5.71 20.15 19.31
CA ASN A 119 -5.74 20.41 20.75
C ASN A 119 -5.63 19.13 21.60
N GLY A 120 -5.54 17.96 20.97
CA GLY A 120 -5.47 16.67 21.63
C GLY A 120 -5.22 15.57 20.62
N ASP A 121 -5.73 14.37 20.90
CA ASP A 121 -5.58 13.22 20.01
C ASP A 121 -6.65 13.22 18.91
N PRO A 122 -6.29 12.87 17.67
CA PRO A 122 -7.26 12.71 16.59
C PRO A 122 -8.22 11.54 16.87
N VAL A 123 -9.33 11.50 16.17
CA VAL A 123 -10.27 10.34 16.19
C VAL A 123 -9.57 9.11 15.63
N SER A 124 -9.83 7.93 16.21
CA SER A 124 -9.35 6.62 15.73
C SER A 124 -10.14 6.18 14.50
N ILE A 125 -9.95 6.90 13.39
CA ILE A 125 -10.75 6.78 12.17
C ILE A 125 -10.54 5.41 11.52
N LYS A 126 -9.29 4.94 11.49
CA LYS A 126 -8.92 3.65 10.90
C LYS A 126 -9.50 2.48 11.69
N GLU A 127 -9.56 2.59 13.02
CA GLU A 127 -10.21 1.58 13.87
C GLU A 127 -11.71 1.53 13.61
N ASN A 128 -12.38 2.70 13.50
CA ASN A 128 -13.78 2.76 13.16
C ASN A 128 -14.06 2.13 11.77
N GLU A 129 -13.21 2.40 10.79
CA GLU A 129 -13.30 1.80 9.46
C GLU A 129 -13.17 0.26 9.53
N HIS A 130 -12.22 -0.24 10.32
CA HIS A 130 -12.00 -1.67 10.53
C HIS A 130 -13.22 -2.33 11.20
N ALA A 131 -13.72 -1.75 12.27
CA ALA A 131 -14.89 -2.26 12.97
C ALA A 131 -16.14 -2.31 12.07
N ILE A 132 -16.39 -1.26 11.27
CA ILE A 132 -17.51 -1.20 10.33
C ILE A 132 -17.46 -2.35 9.33
N ILE A 133 -16.31 -2.61 8.71
CA ILE A 133 -16.24 -3.63 7.66
C ILE A 133 -16.27 -5.04 8.23
N GLU A 134 -15.59 -5.31 9.33
CA GLU A 134 -15.62 -6.64 9.94
C GLU A 134 -17.03 -6.97 10.48
N LYS A 135 -17.67 -6.02 11.16
CA LYS A 135 -19.06 -6.14 11.59
C LYS A 135 -20.01 -6.37 10.40
N ALA A 136 -19.76 -5.72 9.26
CA ALA A 136 -20.58 -5.90 8.07
C ALA A 136 -20.49 -7.32 7.47
N TYR A 137 -19.35 -7.96 7.56
CA TYR A 137 -19.21 -9.38 7.17
C TYR A 137 -19.83 -10.31 8.22
N GLU A 138 -19.58 -10.07 9.50
CA GLU A 138 -20.12 -10.84 10.61
C GLU A 138 -21.66 -10.88 10.59
N GLU A 139 -22.28 -9.71 10.48
CA GLU A 139 -23.74 -9.55 10.45
C GLU A 139 -24.37 -9.78 9.05
N GLY A 140 -23.55 -10.09 8.06
CA GLY A 140 -24.01 -10.36 6.70
C GLY A 140 -24.55 -9.13 5.95
N TYR A 141 -24.12 -7.91 6.28
CA TYR A 141 -24.45 -6.70 5.51
C TYR A 141 -23.63 -6.61 4.22
N ALA A 142 -22.39 -7.16 4.23
CA ALA A 142 -21.51 -7.24 3.06
C ALA A 142 -21.94 -8.38 2.11
N LYS A 143 -23.20 -8.31 1.62
CA LYS A 143 -23.79 -9.32 0.74
C LYS A 143 -23.32 -9.15 -0.72
N VAL A 144 -23.32 -10.27 -1.45
CA VAL A 144 -23.20 -10.32 -2.90
C VAL A 144 -24.39 -9.59 -3.54
N LYS A 145 -24.11 -8.64 -4.42
CA LYS A 145 -25.11 -7.82 -5.12
C LYS A 145 -24.78 -7.76 -6.62
N PRO A 146 -25.08 -8.79 -7.40
CA PRO A 146 -24.84 -8.76 -8.83
C PRO A 146 -25.69 -7.66 -9.49
N PRO A 147 -25.23 -7.03 -10.56
CA PRO A 147 -26.02 -6.04 -11.28
C PRO A 147 -27.26 -6.68 -11.88
N THR A 148 -28.41 -6.02 -11.73
CA THR A 148 -29.70 -6.50 -12.24
C THR A 148 -29.80 -6.45 -13.77
N VAL A 149 -29.08 -5.52 -14.39
CA VAL A 149 -29.05 -5.32 -15.86
C VAL A 149 -27.62 -5.29 -16.35
N ARG A 150 -27.35 -6.07 -17.39
CA ARG A 150 -26.07 -6.04 -18.11
C ARG A 150 -26.13 -5.11 -19.31
N THR A 151 -25.08 -4.29 -19.50
CA THR A 151 -24.99 -3.32 -20.60
C THR A 151 -24.62 -3.94 -21.95
N GLY A 152 -24.16 -5.18 -21.94
CA GLY A 152 -23.58 -5.83 -23.14
C GLY A 152 -22.16 -5.38 -23.47
N LYS A 153 -21.60 -4.41 -22.77
CA LYS A 153 -20.22 -3.93 -22.97
C LYS A 153 -19.22 -4.79 -22.20
N LYS A 154 -18.07 -5.05 -22.83
CA LYS A 154 -16.97 -5.87 -22.28
C LYS A 154 -15.77 -5.01 -21.95
N VAL A 155 -15.28 -5.07 -20.71
CA VAL A 155 -14.10 -4.33 -20.27
C VAL A 155 -13.03 -5.29 -19.76
N ALA A 156 -11.81 -5.13 -20.26
CA ALA A 156 -10.63 -5.81 -19.76
C ALA A 156 -9.89 -4.92 -18.75
N VAL A 157 -9.52 -5.48 -17.61
CA VAL A 157 -8.64 -4.83 -16.62
C VAL A 157 -7.35 -5.65 -16.54
N ILE A 158 -6.20 -5.00 -16.77
CA ILE A 158 -4.89 -5.63 -16.76
C ILE A 158 -4.19 -5.30 -15.45
N GLY A 159 -4.11 -6.28 -14.58
CA GLY A 159 -3.62 -6.17 -13.20
C GLY A 159 -4.74 -6.17 -12.18
N SER A 160 -4.56 -6.93 -11.12
CA SER A 160 -5.52 -7.12 -10.02
C SER A 160 -5.11 -6.44 -8.72
N GLY A 161 -4.22 -5.45 -8.79
CA GLY A 161 -3.91 -4.59 -7.64
C GLY A 161 -5.11 -3.71 -7.24
N PRO A 162 -5.00 -2.91 -6.16
CA PRO A 162 -6.10 -2.11 -5.63
C PRO A 162 -6.82 -1.25 -6.68
N SER A 163 -6.07 -0.66 -7.62
CA SER A 163 -6.63 0.15 -8.70
C SER A 163 -7.47 -0.67 -9.68
N GLY A 164 -6.92 -1.81 -10.14
CA GLY A 164 -7.63 -2.71 -11.06
C GLY A 164 -8.87 -3.32 -10.42
N LEU A 165 -8.78 -3.74 -9.17
CA LEU A 165 -9.94 -4.25 -8.41
C LEU A 165 -11.02 -3.17 -8.25
N ALA A 166 -10.64 -1.90 -7.96
CA ALA A 166 -11.59 -0.80 -7.81
C ALA A 166 -12.30 -0.48 -9.14
N ALA A 167 -11.57 -0.47 -10.25
CA ALA A 167 -12.14 -0.30 -11.57
C ALA A 167 -13.11 -1.45 -11.91
N ALA A 168 -12.72 -2.70 -11.63
CA ALA A 168 -13.55 -3.87 -11.87
C ALA A 168 -14.83 -3.87 -11.04
N ASP A 169 -14.74 -3.53 -9.73
CA ASP A 169 -15.88 -3.42 -8.82
C ASP A 169 -16.91 -2.40 -9.32
N GLN A 170 -16.45 -1.20 -9.70
CA GLN A 170 -17.34 -0.12 -10.16
C GLN A 170 -18.00 -0.44 -11.51
N LEU A 171 -17.21 -0.91 -12.47
CA LEU A 171 -17.73 -1.24 -13.81
C LEU A 171 -18.67 -2.44 -13.79
N ASN A 172 -18.38 -3.46 -12.98
CA ASN A 172 -19.29 -4.60 -12.81
C ASN A 172 -20.62 -4.16 -12.17
N LYS A 173 -20.59 -3.34 -11.12
CA LYS A 173 -21.82 -2.77 -10.50
C LYS A 173 -22.62 -1.92 -11.47
N ARG A 174 -21.96 -1.24 -12.40
CA ARG A 174 -22.61 -0.48 -13.48
C ARG A 174 -23.31 -1.38 -14.50
N GLY A 175 -22.97 -2.67 -14.52
CA GLY A 175 -23.55 -3.69 -15.41
C GLY A 175 -22.66 -4.09 -16.58
N HIS A 176 -21.41 -3.61 -16.67
CA HIS A 176 -20.47 -4.08 -17.69
C HIS A 176 -19.99 -5.50 -17.39
N SER A 177 -19.64 -6.26 -18.43
CA SER A 177 -18.95 -7.55 -18.29
C SER A 177 -17.46 -7.30 -18.13
N VAL A 178 -16.92 -7.56 -16.93
CA VAL A 178 -15.55 -7.25 -16.59
C VAL A 178 -14.71 -8.52 -16.48
N THR A 179 -13.55 -8.52 -17.16
CA THR A 179 -12.54 -9.57 -17.02
C THR A 179 -11.23 -8.94 -16.54
N VAL A 180 -10.71 -9.43 -15.43
CA VAL A 180 -9.43 -9.03 -14.84
C VAL A 180 -8.36 -10.05 -15.18
N PHE A 181 -7.27 -9.61 -15.80
CA PHE A 181 -6.10 -10.43 -16.13
C PHE A 181 -5.00 -10.18 -15.10
N GLU A 182 -4.55 -11.22 -14.45
CA GLU A 182 -3.50 -11.15 -13.42
C GLU A 182 -2.33 -12.07 -13.80
N ARG A 183 -1.11 -11.51 -13.81
CA ARG A 183 0.10 -12.26 -14.14
C ARG A 183 0.49 -13.31 -13.10
N SER A 184 0.13 -13.08 -11.84
CA SER A 184 0.39 -14.00 -10.74
C SER A 184 -0.67 -15.11 -10.65
N ASP A 185 -0.40 -16.12 -9.86
CA ASP A 185 -1.32 -17.24 -9.57
C ASP A 185 -2.49 -16.84 -8.66
N ARG A 186 -2.36 -15.71 -7.93
CA ARG A 186 -3.38 -15.16 -7.03
C ARG A 186 -3.66 -13.69 -7.32
N VAL A 187 -4.90 -13.31 -7.12
CA VAL A 187 -5.41 -11.94 -7.28
C VAL A 187 -4.99 -11.06 -6.09
N GLY A 188 -4.73 -9.78 -6.31
CA GLY A 188 -4.48 -8.80 -5.25
C GLY A 188 -3.24 -7.92 -5.46
N GLY A 189 -2.36 -8.25 -6.40
CA GLY A 189 -1.15 -7.49 -6.67
C GLY A 189 -0.25 -7.38 -5.43
N LEU A 190 0.13 -6.14 -5.05
CA LEU A 190 0.95 -5.92 -3.84
C LEU A 190 0.22 -6.24 -2.53
N LEU A 191 -1.11 -6.20 -2.48
CA LEU A 191 -1.85 -6.66 -1.29
C LEU A 191 -1.60 -8.15 -1.03
N MET A 192 -1.54 -8.95 -2.10
CA MET A 192 -1.28 -10.39 -2.01
C MET A 192 0.19 -10.68 -1.72
N TYR A 193 1.11 -10.12 -2.52
CA TYR A 193 2.51 -10.55 -2.54
C TYR A 193 3.54 -9.50 -2.12
N GLY A 194 3.14 -8.23 -1.96
CA GLY A 194 4.05 -7.18 -1.48
C GLY A 194 3.93 -6.91 0.01
N ILE A 195 2.74 -7.08 0.58
CA ILE A 195 2.46 -6.88 2.00
C ILE A 195 2.55 -8.23 2.71
N PRO A 196 3.28 -8.36 3.83
CA PRO A 196 3.37 -9.60 4.60
C PRO A 196 2.02 -10.05 5.17
N ASN A 197 1.88 -11.37 5.39
CA ASN A 197 0.64 -11.94 5.92
C ASN A 197 0.27 -11.39 7.31
N MET A 198 1.27 -11.15 8.17
CA MET A 198 1.05 -10.60 9.51
C MET A 198 0.52 -9.14 9.53
N LYS A 199 0.58 -8.43 8.40
CA LYS A 199 0.01 -7.08 8.25
C LYS A 199 -1.34 -7.08 7.53
N LEU A 200 -1.56 -8.06 6.65
CA LEU A 200 -2.80 -8.30 5.92
C LEU A 200 -2.90 -9.79 5.61
N GLU A 201 -3.71 -10.52 6.35
CA GLU A 201 -3.98 -11.93 6.10
C GLU A 201 -4.66 -12.13 4.74
N LYS A 202 -4.20 -13.11 3.96
CA LYS A 202 -4.60 -13.24 2.56
C LYS A 202 -6.04 -13.72 2.38
N TRP A 203 -6.62 -14.39 3.38
CA TRP A 203 -8.03 -14.74 3.38
C TRP A 203 -8.96 -13.52 3.29
N VAL A 204 -8.51 -12.35 3.79
CA VAL A 204 -9.27 -11.09 3.68
C VAL A 204 -9.40 -10.68 2.21
N ILE A 205 -8.34 -10.88 1.41
CA ILE A 205 -8.36 -10.62 -0.03
C ILE A 205 -9.27 -11.63 -0.71
N ASP A 206 -9.11 -12.92 -0.39
CA ASP A 206 -9.89 -14.00 -1.00
C ASP A 206 -11.40 -13.83 -0.69
N ARG A 207 -11.76 -13.43 0.55
CA ARG A 207 -13.13 -13.10 0.94
C ARG A 207 -13.73 -12.06 0.00
N LYS A 208 -13.03 -10.95 -0.24
CA LYS A 208 -13.53 -9.88 -1.12
C LYS A 208 -13.55 -10.30 -2.60
N VAL A 209 -12.52 -10.97 -3.07
CA VAL A 209 -12.43 -11.47 -4.46
C VAL A 209 -13.56 -12.46 -4.75
N ASN A 210 -13.92 -13.32 -3.79
CA ASN A 210 -15.02 -14.25 -3.95
C ASN A 210 -16.37 -13.52 -4.07
N VAL A 211 -16.61 -12.48 -3.27
CA VAL A 211 -17.79 -11.61 -3.45
C VAL A 211 -17.82 -11.04 -4.87
N MET A 212 -16.69 -10.51 -5.39
CA MET A 212 -16.63 -9.96 -6.75
C MET A 212 -16.86 -11.02 -7.84
N LYS A 213 -16.38 -12.27 -7.64
CA LYS A 213 -16.64 -13.39 -8.56
C LYS A 213 -18.13 -13.72 -8.59
N GLU A 214 -18.78 -13.84 -7.45
CA GLU A 214 -20.21 -14.11 -7.34
C GLU A 214 -21.05 -12.97 -7.91
N GLU A 215 -20.57 -11.72 -7.86
CA GLU A 215 -21.19 -10.58 -8.55
C GLU A 215 -20.96 -10.59 -10.07
N GLY A 216 -20.11 -11.50 -10.58
CA GLY A 216 -19.92 -11.74 -12.02
C GLY A 216 -18.64 -11.14 -12.62
N VAL A 217 -17.66 -10.73 -11.82
CA VAL A 217 -16.32 -10.37 -12.30
C VAL A 217 -15.55 -11.67 -12.62
N ILE A 218 -14.97 -11.73 -13.81
CA ILE A 218 -14.14 -12.86 -14.25
C ILE A 218 -12.67 -12.54 -13.94
N PHE A 219 -11.97 -13.45 -13.27
CA PHE A 219 -10.53 -13.36 -13.00
C PHE A 219 -9.78 -14.45 -13.77
N ILE A 220 -8.76 -14.05 -14.53
CA ILE A 220 -7.85 -14.95 -15.26
C ILE A 220 -6.45 -14.74 -14.67
N THR A 221 -6.01 -15.66 -13.84
CA THR A 221 -4.68 -15.68 -13.24
C THR A 221 -3.66 -16.36 -14.16
N ASN A 222 -2.35 -16.21 -13.86
CA ASN A 222 -1.24 -16.67 -14.69
C ASN A 222 -1.30 -16.11 -16.14
N ALA A 223 -1.93 -14.95 -16.31
CA ALA A 223 -2.09 -14.25 -17.58
C ALA A 223 -1.19 -13.00 -17.62
N ASP A 224 0.07 -13.20 -17.98
CA ASP A 224 1.05 -12.11 -18.12
C ASP A 224 0.92 -11.49 -19.51
N VAL A 225 0.10 -10.44 -19.59
CA VAL A 225 -0.25 -9.77 -20.83
C VAL A 225 0.97 -9.06 -21.41
N GLY A 226 1.29 -9.36 -22.65
CA GLY A 226 2.51 -8.92 -23.32
C GLY A 226 3.62 -9.98 -23.33
N ARG A 227 3.48 -11.04 -22.52
CA ARG A 227 4.40 -12.19 -22.52
C ARG A 227 3.69 -13.48 -22.92
N ASN A 228 2.95 -14.12 -22.00
CA ASN A 228 2.23 -15.36 -22.29
C ASN A 228 0.78 -15.15 -22.77
N TYR A 229 0.25 -13.93 -22.63
CA TYR A 229 -1.09 -13.56 -23.12
C TYR A 229 -1.00 -12.36 -24.09
N LYS A 230 -1.54 -12.51 -25.30
CA LYS A 230 -1.38 -11.51 -26.38
C LYS A 230 -2.29 -10.29 -26.16
N ALA A 231 -1.73 -9.09 -26.06
CA ALA A 231 -2.45 -7.83 -25.98
C ALA A 231 -3.39 -7.59 -27.18
N ALA A 232 -2.97 -7.99 -28.39
CA ALA A 232 -3.78 -7.90 -29.60
C ALA A 232 -5.11 -8.66 -29.51
N LYS A 233 -5.16 -9.79 -28.77
CA LYS A 233 -6.41 -10.51 -28.51
C LYS A 233 -7.34 -9.69 -27.63
N ILE A 234 -6.82 -9.07 -26.59
CA ILE A 234 -7.59 -8.21 -25.69
C ILE A 234 -8.11 -6.97 -26.44
N LEU A 235 -7.26 -6.33 -27.24
CA LEU A 235 -7.64 -5.20 -28.09
C LEU A 235 -8.78 -5.55 -29.06
N ARG A 236 -8.84 -6.78 -29.56
CA ARG A 236 -9.91 -7.23 -30.46
C ARG A 236 -11.21 -7.55 -29.70
N ASP A 237 -11.12 -8.24 -28.56
CA ASP A 237 -12.25 -8.92 -27.92
C ASP A 237 -12.99 -8.05 -26.89
N PHE A 238 -12.44 -6.89 -26.50
CA PHE A 238 -13.00 -5.99 -25.50
C PHE A 238 -13.29 -4.58 -26.06
N ASP A 239 -14.37 -3.96 -25.55
CA ASP A 239 -14.80 -2.63 -25.95
C ASP A 239 -13.94 -1.51 -25.31
N SER A 240 -13.40 -1.77 -24.12
CA SER A 240 -12.47 -0.87 -23.45
C SER A 240 -11.48 -1.66 -22.58
N ILE A 241 -10.31 -1.08 -22.32
CA ILE A 241 -9.20 -1.70 -21.60
C ILE A 241 -8.66 -0.74 -20.56
N ILE A 242 -8.39 -1.23 -19.36
CA ILE A 242 -7.76 -0.46 -18.28
C ILE A 242 -6.43 -1.14 -17.92
N LEU A 243 -5.33 -0.41 -18.05
CA LEU A 243 -4.02 -0.83 -17.58
C LEU A 243 -3.84 -0.42 -16.12
N ALA A 244 -3.70 -1.40 -15.22
CA ALA A 244 -3.58 -1.21 -13.78
C ALA A 244 -2.47 -2.09 -13.19
N CYS A 245 -1.34 -2.21 -13.91
CA CYS A 245 -0.23 -3.12 -13.59
C CYS A 245 0.70 -2.61 -12.47
N GLY A 246 0.43 -1.41 -11.93
CA GLY A 246 1.22 -0.80 -10.87
C GLY A 246 2.59 -0.27 -11.33
N ALA A 247 3.39 0.18 -10.37
CA ALA A 247 4.80 0.54 -10.55
C ALA A 247 5.64 -0.62 -10.01
N SER A 248 6.14 -1.48 -10.89
CA SER A 248 6.83 -2.71 -10.51
C SER A 248 8.26 -2.83 -11.06
N ASN A 249 8.81 -1.72 -11.56
CA ASN A 249 10.23 -1.63 -11.92
C ASN A 249 11.02 -1.15 -10.69
N PRO A 250 11.75 -2.03 -9.95
CA PRO A 250 12.38 -1.64 -8.71
C PRO A 250 13.59 -0.75 -8.97
N ARG A 251 13.78 0.25 -8.11
CA ARG A 251 15.01 1.06 -8.13
C ARG A 251 16.18 0.23 -7.65
N ASN A 252 17.18 0.10 -8.50
CA ASN A 252 18.42 -0.58 -8.15
C ASN A 252 19.42 0.37 -7.46
N ILE A 253 20.44 -0.20 -6.84
CA ILE A 253 21.60 0.50 -6.28
C ILE A 253 22.80 0.09 -7.10
N ASP A 254 23.34 1.04 -7.85
CA ASP A 254 24.46 0.81 -8.76
C ASP A 254 25.78 1.14 -8.04
N VAL A 255 26.29 0.15 -7.32
CA VAL A 255 27.58 0.22 -6.60
C VAL A 255 28.38 -1.07 -6.87
N PRO A 256 29.71 -1.05 -6.68
CA PRO A 256 30.55 -2.24 -6.84
C PRO A 256 30.01 -3.44 -6.06
N GLY A 257 30.14 -4.64 -6.63
CA GLY A 257 29.70 -5.88 -6.02
C GLY A 257 28.19 -6.16 -6.03
N ARG A 258 27.39 -5.33 -6.74
CA ARG A 258 25.91 -5.49 -6.82
C ARG A 258 25.46 -6.86 -7.33
N ASP A 259 26.29 -7.54 -8.07
CA ASP A 259 26.06 -8.88 -8.64
C ASP A 259 26.36 -10.03 -7.65
N ALA A 260 26.70 -9.74 -6.39
CA ALA A 260 26.92 -10.76 -5.37
C ALA A 260 25.65 -11.57 -5.11
N ALA A 261 25.82 -12.89 -4.95
CA ALA A 261 24.73 -13.75 -4.48
C ALA A 261 24.38 -13.40 -3.02
N GLY A 262 23.08 -13.20 -2.75
CA GLY A 262 22.59 -12.74 -1.43
C GLY A 262 21.99 -11.32 -1.46
N ILE A 263 21.93 -10.66 -2.63
CA ILE A 263 21.37 -9.33 -2.80
C ILE A 263 20.07 -9.43 -3.63
N TYR A 264 18.94 -9.09 -3.01
CA TYR A 264 17.62 -9.20 -3.63
C TYR A 264 16.84 -7.88 -3.52
N PHE A 265 15.86 -7.69 -4.40
CA PHE A 265 14.85 -6.66 -4.17
C PHE A 265 13.87 -7.08 -3.06
N ALA A 266 13.48 -6.13 -2.22
CA ALA A 266 12.57 -6.36 -1.12
C ALA A 266 11.25 -7.02 -1.56
N VAL A 267 10.70 -6.59 -2.72
CA VAL A 267 9.45 -7.16 -3.24
C VAL A 267 9.59 -8.64 -3.62
N ASP A 268 10.75 -9.07 -4.12
CA ASP A 268 10.99 -10.48 -4.45
C ASP A 268 11.11 -11.33 -3.19
N TYR A 269 11.77 -10.80 -2.17
CA TYR A 269 11.88 -11.43 -0.86
C TYR A 269 10.50 -11.62 -0.21
N LEU A 270 9.70 -10.55 -0.13
CA LEU A 270 8.36 -10.58 0.46
C LEU A 270 7.40 -11.47 -0.33
N LYS A 271 7.47 -11.42 -1.67
CA LYS A 271 6.68 -12.27 -2.56
C LYS A 271 7.02 -13.76 -2.36
N ALA A 272 8.30 -14.12 -2.37
CA ALA A 272 8.73 -15.50 -2.21
C ALA A 272 8.31 -16.05 -0.85
N ASN A 273 8.49 -15.28 0.23
CA ASN A 273 8.07 -15.67 1.57
C ASN A 273 6.55 -15.87 1.65
N THR A 274 5.76 -14.91 1.17
CA THR A 274 4.30 -15.01 1.24
C THR A 274 3.78 -16.16 0.38
N LYS A 275 4.37 -16.38 -0.81
CA LYS A 275 3.97 -17.47 -1.68
C LYS A 275 4.24 -18.84 -1.04
N SER A 276 5.43 -19.07 -0.53
CA SER A 276 5.79 -20.31 0.16
C SER A 276 4.95 -20.53 1.42
N LEU A 277 4.66 -19.46 2.18
CA LEU A 277 3.75 -19.51 3.33
C LEU A 277 2.36 -20.02 2.94
N LEU A 278 1.79 -19.49 1.85
CA LEU A 278 0.44 -19.84 1.39
C LEU A 278 0.39 -21.22 0.71
N ASP A 279 1.45 -21.64 0.05
CA ASP A 279 1.49 -22.89 -0.70
C ASP A 279 1.80 -24.09 0.21
N SER A 280 2.65 -23.91 1.24
CA SER A 280 3.21 -25.02 2.01
C SER A 280 3.49 -24.71 3.47
N ASN A 281 3.08 -23.55 4.00
CA ASN A 281 3.48 -23.08 5.34
C ASN A 281 5.02 -23.02 5.51
N LEU A 282 5.71 -22.59 4.43
CA LEU A 282 7.19 -22.52 4.33
C LEU A 282 7.94 -23.88 4.31
N GLU A 283 7.22 -25.00 4.21
CA GLU A 283 7.83 -26.34 4.22
C GLU A 283 8.51 -26.67 2.89
N ASP A 284 8.12 -26.04 1.78
CA ASP A 284 8.71 -26.25 0.45
C ASP A 284 10.11 -25.65 0.29
N GLY A 285 10.52 -24.76 1.20
CA GLY A 285 11.81 -24.07 1.14
C GLY A 285 11.96 -23.10 -0.04
N ASN A 286 10.90 -22.85 -0.83
CA ASN A 286 10.93 -22.02 -2.02
C ASN A 286 10.84 -20.52 -1.69
N TYR A 287 11.62 -20.06 -0.73
CA TYR A 287 11.71 -18.67 -0.32
C TYR A 287 13.17 -18.26 -0.05
N ILE A 288 13.42 -16.95 -0.04
CA ILE A 288 14.72 -16.40 0.31
C ILE A 288 14.83 -16.42 1.84
N SER A 289 15.70 -17.25 2.39
CA SER A 289 15.84 -17.42 3.84
C SER A 289 16.76 -16.38 4.46
N ALA A 290 16.29 -15.71 5.52
CA ALA A 290 17.09 -14.86 6.39
C ALA A 290 17.59 -15.59 7.66
N LYS A 291 17.26 -16.88 7.82
CA LYS A 291 17.61 -17.65 9.02
C LYS A 291 19.12 -17.65 9.24
N ASP A 292 19.53 -17.34 10.47
CA ASP A 292 20.93 -17.29 10.94
C ASP A 292 21.82 -16.30 10.16
N LYS A 293 21.23 -15.32 9.42
CA LYS A 293 21.95 -14.35 8.59
C LYS A 293 22.00 -12.95 9.21
N HIS A 294 23.07 -12.22 8.88
CA HIS A 294 23.17 -10.79 9.07
C HIS A 294 22.46 -10.07 7.90
N VAL A 295 21.32 -9.46 8.17
CA VAL A 295 20.46 -8.85 7.15
C VAL A 295 20.65 -7.33 7.12
N ILE A 296 20.86 -6.78 5.92
CA ILE A 296 20.86 -5.35 5.67
C ILE A 296 19.65 -4.99 4.80
N VAL A 297 18.78 -4.11 5.29
CA VAL A 297 17.63 -3.58 4.56
C VAL A 297 17.96 -2.15 4.12
N ILE A 298 17.91 -1.87 2.81
CA ILE A 298 18.21 -0.55 2.27
C ILE A 298 16.92 0.17 1.94
N GLY A 299 16.54 1.12 2.78
CA GLY A 299 15.32 1.93 2.69
C GLY A 299 14.53 1.98 3.99
N GLY A 300 14.17 3.19 4.42
CA GLY A 300 13.51 3.47 5.70
C GLY A 300 11.98 3.44 5.68
N GLY A 301 11.34 3.16 4.51
CA GLY A 301 9.90 3.16 4.35
C GLY A 301 9.20 1.87 4.82
N ASP A 302 7.87 1.81 4.59
CA ASP A 302 7.01 0.69 5.01
C ASP A 302 7.50 -0.66 4.47
N THR A 303 7.94 -0.73 3.20
CA THR A 303 8.50 -1.96 2.61
C THR A 303 9.76 -2.42 3.33
N GLY A 304 10.62 -1.48 3.75
CA GLY A 304 11.81 -1.79 4.57
C GLY A 304 11.42 -2.35 5.93
N ASN A 305 10.43 -1.75 6.60
CA ASN A 305 9.90 -2.27 7.85
C ASN A 305 9.29 -3.67 7.70
N ASP A 306 8.58 -3.93 6.61
CA ASP A 306 8.02 -5.25 6.28
C ASP A 306 9.13 -6.31 6.09
N CYS A 307 10.26 -5.92 5.50
CA CYS A 307 11.44 -6.79 5.41
C CYS A 307 12.08 -7.06 6.77
N VAL A 308 12.16 -6.06 7.65
CA VAL A 308 12.66 -6.23 9.04
C VAL A 308 11.82 -7.25 9.78
N GLY A 309 10.49 -7.06 9.83
CA GLY A 309 9.58 -7.97 10.52
C GLY A 309 9.57 -9.39 9.95
N THR A 310 9.70 -9.52 8.62
CA THR A 310 9.80 -10.83 7.94
C THR A 310 11.11 -11.54 8.30
N SER A 311 12.24 -10.82 8.30
CA SER A 311 13.56 -11.39 8.64
C SER A 311 13.64 -11.89 10.08
N ILE A 312 13.02 -11.16 11.02
CA ILE A 312 12.93 -11.56 12.42
C ILE A 312 12.13 -12.86 12.57
N ARG A 313 10.97 -12.98 11.90
CA ARG A 313 10.16 -14.22 11.93
C ARG A 313 10.87 -15.41 11.32
N GLN A 314 11.74 -15.19 10.36
CA GLN A 314 12.59 -16.24 9.79
C GLN A 314 13.79 -16.60 10.69
N GLY A 315 14.06 -15.85 11.78
CA GLY A 315 15.14 -16.12 12.72
C GLY A 315 16.51 -15.60 12.25
N CYS A 316 16.57 -14.36 11.75
CA CYS A 316 17.84 -13.74 11.37
C CYS A 316 18.75 -13.53 12.59
N ALA A 317 20.08 -13.59 12.39
CA ALA A 317 21.08 -13.34 13.43
C ALA A 317 21.11 -11.85 13.84
N SER A 318 20.91 -10.96 12.89
CA SER A 318 20.74 -9.52 13.11
C SER A 318 20.02 -8.88 11.91
N VAL A 319 19.41 -7.72 12.13
CA VAL A 319 18.85 -6.92 11.06
C VAL A 319 19.21 -5.43 11.26
N THR A 320 19.69 -4.79 10.19
CA THR A 320 19.99 -3.36 10.15
C THR A 320 19.22 -2.73 9.00
N GLN A 321 18.52 -1.63 9.27
CA GLN A 321 17.77 -0.87 8.27
C GLN A 321 18.48 0.46 7.97
N LEU A 322 18.86 0.70 6.73
CA LEU A 322 19.53 1.92 6.32
C LEU A 322 18.54 2.95 5.81
N GLU A 323 18.61 4.16 6.37
CA GLU A 323 17.86 5.32 5.92
C GLU A 323 18.82 6.43 5.50
N MET A 324 18.69 6.86 4.25
CA MET A 324 19.56 7.90 3.70
C MET A 324 19.25 9.29 4.24
N MET A 325 18.01 9.53 4.70
CA MET A 325 17.59 10.82 5.23
C MET A 325 17.97 10.98 6.70
N PRO A 326 18.05 12.22 7.20
CA PRO A 326 18.23 12.47 8.64
C PRO A 326 17.10 11.87 9.48
N LYS A 327 17.43 11.52 10.73
CA LYS A 327 16.43 11.04 11.70
C LYS A 327 15.33 12.10 11.87
N PRO A 328 14.04 11.74 11.64
CA PRO A 328 12.95 12.67 11.83
C PRO A 328 12.83 13.13 13.29
N PRO A 329 12.32 14.34 13.54
CA PRO A 329 12.04 14.82 14.89
C PRO A 329 10.91 14.01 15.56
N VAL A 330 10.85 14.02 16.88
CA VAL A 330 9.80 13.30 17.63
C VAL A 330 8.44 14.01 17.54
N LYS A 331 8.46 15.35 17.38
CA LYS A 331 7.25 16.18 17.25
C LYS A 331 7.31 17.00 15.98
N ARG A 332 6.15 17.50 15.52
CA ARG A 332 6.07 18.44 14.39
C ARG A 332 6.96 19.66 14.64
N THR A 333 7.59 20.12 13.56
CA THR A 333 8.39 21.36 13.54
C THR A 333 7.57 22.51 12.99
N GLU A 334 8.04 23.75 13.12
CA GLU A 334 7.38 24.96 12.59
C GLU A 334 7.14 24.92 11.08
N ASN A 335 7.97 24.18 10.33
CA ASN A 335 7.83 24.00 8.87
C ASN A 335 7.04 22.72 8.51
N ASN A 336 6.38 22.07 9.46
CA ASN A 336 5.51 20.93 9.23
C ASN A 336 4.28 21.01 10.14
N THR A 337 3.49 22.03 9.95
CA THR A 337 2.29 22.31 10.75
C THR A 337 1.11 21.43 10.32
N TRP A 338 0.12 21.28 11.22
CA TRP A 338 -1.17 20.73 10.87
C TRP A 338 -1.82 21.61 9.77
N PRO A 339 -2.54 21.07 8.80
CA PRO A 339 -2.92 19.66 8.59
C PRO A 339 -2.00 18.86 7.66
N GLU A 340 -0.76 19.28 7.44
CA GLU A 340 0.20 18.54 6.64
C GLU A 340 0.44 17.13 7.23
N TRP A 341 0.86 16.20 6.36
CA TRP A 341 1.34 14.91 6.82
C TRP A 341 2.49 15.07 7.83
N PRO A 342 2.43 14.44 9.02
CA PRO A 342 3.45 14.61 10.04
C PRO A 342 4.77 13.94 9.63
N ARG A 343 5.81 14.75 9.46
CA ARG A 343 7.19 14.32 9.21
C ARG A 343 7.93 14.09 10.53
N ILE A 344 7.44 13.14 11.29
CA ILE A 344 7.94 12.78 12.62
C ILE A 344 8.44 11.34 12.66
N LEU A 345 9.29 11.05 13.65
CA LEU A 345 9.75 9.70 13.91
C LEU A 345 8.56 8.81 14.26
N LYS A 346 8.37 7.76 13.46
CA LYS A 346 7.43 6.67 13.73
C LYS A 346 8.21 5.38 13.93
N THR A 347 7.80 4.59 14.87
CA THR A 347 8.30 3.23 15.05
C THR A 347 7.14 2.30 14.68
N ASP A 348 7.34 1.47 13.70
CA ASP A 348 6.34 0.52 13.21
C ASP A 348 6.69 -0.89 13.71
N TYR A 349 5.82 -1.84 13.48
CA TYR A 349 5.85 -3.17 14.08
C TYR A 349 7.20 -3.91 13.91
N GLY A 350 7.85 -3.84 12.75
CA GLY A 350 9.13 -4.53 12.52
C GLY A 350 10.28 -3.90 13.32
N GLN A 351 10.30 -2.56 13.44
CA GLN A 351 11.28 -1.90 14.31
C GLN A 351 11.03 -2.20 15.79
N GLU A 352 9.75 -2.24 16.25
CA GLU A 352 9.41 -2.65 17.61
C GLU A 352 9.87 -4.08 17.90
N GLU A 353 9.68 -4.99 16.96
CA GLU A 353 10.12 -6.37 17.03
C GLU A 353 11.65 -6.47 17.10
N ALA A 354 12.36 -5.70 16.27
CA ALA A 354 13.83 -5.63 16.32
C ALA A 354 14.34 -5.11 17.67
N ILE A 355 13.74 -4.04 18.19
CA ILE A 355 14.07 -3.52 19.54
C ILE A 355 13.84 -4.60 20.61
N SER A 356 12.73 -5.32 20.53
CA SER A 356 12.39 -6.36 21.50
C SER A 356 13.30 -7.59 21.46
N VAL A 357 13.81 -7.96 20.27
CA VAL A 357 14.66 -9.13 20.06
C VAL A 357 16.14 -8.81 20.26
N PHE A 358 16.60 -7.68 19.68
CA PHE A 358 18.02 -7.31 19.64
C PHE A 358 18.42 -6.19 20.61
N GLY A 359 17.44 -5.56 21.29
CA GLY A 359 17.69 -4.54 22.32
C GLY A 359 17.93 -3.13 21.77
N SER A 360 17.87 -2.91 20.45
CA SER A 360 18.12 -1.59 19.85
C SER A 360 17.30 -1.38 18.57
N ASP A 361 17.05 -0.10 18.23
CA ASP A 361 16.42 0.29 16.97
C ASP A 361 17.31 -0.16 15.79
N PRO A 362 16.77 -0.90 14.81
CA PRO A 362 17.56 -1.40 13.69
C PRO A 362 17.99 -0.30 12.69
N ARG A 363 17.45 0.92 12.80
CA ARG A 363 17.65 1.99 11.83
C ARG A 363 18.95 2.75 12.05
N ILE A 364 19.70 2.90 10.94
CA ILE A 364 20.86 3.80 10.86
C ILE A 364 20.51 4.89 9.84
N TYR A 365 20.47 6.14 10.30
CA TYR A 365 20.12 7.30 9.49
C TYR A 365 21.34 7.91 8.80
N GLN A 366 21.10 8.71 7.76
CA GLN A 366 22.15 9.38 6.97
C GLN A 366 23.23 8.40 6.51
N THR A 367 22.83 7.23 6.06
CA THR A 367 23.74 6.14 5.70
C THR A 367 23.27 5.43 4.43
N THR A 368 24.22 5.09 3.58
CA THR A 368 23.97 4.25 2.41
C THR A 368 25.11 3.24 2.21
N VAL A 369 24.95 2.38 1.21
CA VAL A 369 25.94 1.40 0.81
C VAL A 369 26.88 2.05 -0.20
N LYS A 370 28.20 1.89 0.00
CA LYS A 370 29.26 2.26 -0.92
C LYS A 370 29.68 1.06 -1.80
N GLU A 371 29.73 -0.14 -1.22
CA GLU A 371 30.20 -1.33 -1.89
C GLU A 371 29.63 -2.60 -1.24
N PHE A 372 29.35 -3.63 -2.05
CA PHE A 372 29.07 -4.98 -1.61
C PHE A 372 30.32 -5.84 -1.81
N VAL A 373 30.80 -6.51 -0.77
CA VAL A 373 32.01 -7.33 -0.84
C VAL A 373 31.62 -8.79 -0.94
N LYS A 374 32.24 -9.47 -1.92
CA LYS A 374 32.06 -10.90 -2.17
C LYS A 374 33.17 -11.72 -1.52
N ASP A 375 32.85 -12.93 -1.13
CA ASP A 375 33.85 -13.96 -0.82
C ASP A 375 34.44 -14.60 -2.10
N GLY A 376 35.28 -15.59 -1.92
CA GLY A 376 35.92 -16.33 -3.02
C GLY A 376 34.95 -17.15 -3.90
N GLU A 377 33.69 -17.36 -3.42
CA GLU A 377 32.63 -18.07 -4.14
C GLU A 377 31.61 -17.13 -4.80
N GLY A 378 31.82 -15.80 -4.69
CA GLY A 378 30.91 -14.78 -5.26
C GLY A 378 29.67 -14.50 -4.39
N LYS A 379 29.64 -14.97 -3.15
CA LYS A 379 28.57 -14.69 -2.20
C LYS A 379 28.86 -13.42 -1.42
N LEU A 380 27.82 -12.69 -1.06
CA LEU A 380 27.92 -11.53 -0.18
C LEU A 380 28.47 -11.98 1.19
N CYS A 381 29.50 -11.28 1.70
CA CYS A 381 30.07 -11.53 3.02
C CYS A 381 30.14 -10.28 3.91
N LYS A 382 30.17 -9.09 3.34
CA LYS A 382 30.10 -7.81 4.05
C LYS A 382 29.65 -6.68 3.15
N VAL A 383 29.26 -5.57 3.77
CA VAL A 383 28.88 -4.33 3.10
C VAL A 383 29.73 -3.19 3.63
N ILE A 384 30.23 -2.33 2.74
CA ILE A 384 30.87 -1.07 3.13
C ILE A 384 29.81 0.01 3.13
N LEU A 385 29.49 0.51 4.31
CA LEU A 385 28.59 1.63 4.54
C LEU A 385 29.35 2.95 4.46
N VAL A 386 28.67 4.01 4.08
CA VAL A 386 29.21 5.38 4.10
C VAL A 386 28.14 6.32 4.67
N SER A 387 28.59 7.24 5.53
CA SER A 387 27.72 8.29 6.08
C SER A 387 27.38 9.32 5.01
N LEU A 388 26.20 9.93 5.13
CA LEU A 388 25.71 10.95 4.20
C LEU A 388 25.53 12.28 4.94
N THR A 389 25.78 13.39 4.24
CA THR A 389 25.49 14.74 4.73
C THR A 389 24.62 15.51 3.70
N PRO A 390 23.67 16.35 4.17
CA PRO A 390 22.88 17.16 3.24
C PRO A 390 23.73 18.30 2.66
N GLN A 391 23.74 18.40 1.33
CA GLN A 391 24.40 19.47 0.58
C GLN A 391 23.41 20.09 -0.41
N LYS A 392 23.37 21.43 -0.49
CA LYS A 392 22.56 22.11 -1.51
C LYS A 392 23.30 22.07 -2.85
N ASN A 393 22.60 21.59 -3.88
CA ASN A 393 23.08 21.71 -5.24
C ASN A 393 23.04 23.19 -5.66
N PRO A 394 24.16 23.80 -6.07
CA PRO A 394 24.21 25.24 -6.38
C PRO A 394 23.38 25.63 -7.61
N GLU A 395 23.18 24.72 -8.56
CA GLU A 395 22.44 24.99 -9.80
C GLU A 395 20.93 24.86 -9.63
N THR A 396 20.50 23.84 -8.88
CA THR A 396 19.07 23.51 -8.73
C THR A 396 18.45 23.97 -7.41
N GLY A 397 19.28 24.40 -6.44
CA GLY A 397 18.86 24.74 -5.06
C GLY A 397 18.33 23.54 -4.24
N ARG A 398 18.28 22.34 -4.81
CA ARG A 398 17.79 21.14 -4.15
C ARG A 398 18.83 20.57 -3.19
N THR A 399 18.37 20.13 -2.02
CA THR A 399 19.22 19.40 -1.06
C THR A 399 19.41 17.97 -1.57
N MET A 400 20.67 17.55 -1.68
CA MET A 400 21.07 16.18 -2.00
C MET A 400 21.87 15.62 -0.83
N MET A 401 21.76 14.31 -0.60
CA MET A 401 22.58 13.60 0.36
C MET A 401 23.85 13.14 -0.31
N VAL A 402 25.02 13.60 0.17
CA VAL A 402 26.33 13.27 -0.41
C VAL A 402 27.17 12.46 0.57
N PRO A 403 27.98 11.49 0.08
CA PRO A 403 28.88 10.72 0.94
C PRO A 403 29.90 11.60 1.66
N VAL A 404 30.17 11.26 2.91
CA VAL A 404 31.23 11.87 3.73
C VAL A 404 32.51 11.02 3.55
N GLU A 405 33.54 11.61 2.99
CA GLU A 405 34.83 10.95 2.78
C GLU A 405 35.46 10.52 4.12
N GLY A 406 36.02 9.30 4.17
CA GLY A 406 36.64 8.75 5.37
C GLY A 406 35.65 8.23 6.44
N SER A 407 34.35 8.18 6.14
CA SER A 407 33.33 7.67 7.06
C SER A 407 32.97 6.20 6.79
N GLU A 408 33.73 5.50 5.96
CA GLU A 408 33.48 4.13 5.58
C GLU A 408 33.53 3.20 6.79
N LYS A 409 32.55 2.28 6.85
CA LYS A 409 32.45 1.27 7.89
C LYS A 409 32.11 -0.08 7.29
N GLU A 410 32.92 -1.09 7.56
CA GLU A 410 32.62 -2.46 7.19
C GLU A 410 31.61 -3.08 8.17
N VAL A 411 30.59 -3.77 7.63
CA VAL A 411 29.56 -4.46 8.40
C VAL A 411 29.37 -5.87 7.80
N PRO A 412 29.32 -6.93 8.61
CA PRO A 412 29.01 -8.26 8.11
C PRO A 412 27.61 -8.29 7.52
N ALA A 413 27.44 -8.98 6.40
CA ALA A 413 26.15 -9.12 5.72
C ALA A 413 26.13 -10.39 4.87
N ASP A 414 25.10 -11.21 5.10
CA ASP A 414 24.84 -12.44 4.34
C ASP A 414 23.62 -12.28 3.42
N LEU A 415 22.80 -11.25 3.68
CA LEU A 415 21.58 -10.94 2.94
C LEU A 415 21.36 -9.45 2.88
N VAL A 416 21.17 -8.92 1.65
CA VAL A 416 20.78 -7.53 1.43
C VAL A 416 19.42 -7.48 0.74
N LEU A 417 18.53 -6.64 1.27
CA LEU A 417 17.19 -6.40 0.75
C LEU A 417 17.05 -4.94 0.32
N ILE A 418 16.91 -4.70 -0.99
CA ILE A 418 16.80 -3.36 -1.55
C ILE A 418 15.34 -2.93 -1.56
N ALA A 419 14.98 -1.99 -0.67
CA ALA A 419 13.66 -1.39 -0.51
C ALA A 419 13.64 0.10 -0.91
N ALA A 420 14.33 0.46 -2.00
CA ALA A 420 14.57 1.84 -2.44
C ALA A 420 13.43 2.43 -3.30
N GLY A 421 12.27 1.78 -3.37
CA GLY A 421 11.12 2.21 -4.17
C GLY A 421 11.18 1.75 -5.63
N PHE A 422 10.30 2.33 -6.48
CA PHE A 422 10.10 1.91 -7.86
C PHE A 422 10.28 3.05 -8.84
N LEU A 423 10.62 2.70 -10.09
CA LEU A 423 10.83 3.59 -11.23
C LEU A 423 9.68 3.48 -12.26
N GLY A 424 8.43 3.47 -11.83
CA GLY A 424 7.29 3.34 -12.73
C GLY A 424 6.96 1.91 -13.14
N CYS A 425 6.25 1.74 -14.26
CA CYS A 425 5.80 0.44 -14.74
C CYS A 425 6.89 -0.32 -15.51
N GLN A 426 6.70 -1.63 -15.68
CA GLN A 426 7.53 -2.42 -16.58
C GLN A 426 7.16 -2.14 -18.04
N ASP A 427 8.18 -2.01 -18.89
CA ASP A 427 8.05 -1.56 -20.27
C ASP A 427 7.21 -2.48 -21.15
N TYR A 428 7.37 -3.80 -21.01
CA TYR A 428 6.77 -4.80 -21.91
C TYR A 428 5.24 -4.71 -22.00
N VAL A 429 4.54 -4.31 -20.92
CA VAL A 429 3.07 -4.16 -20.96
C VAL A 429 2.70 -2.91 -21.75
N ALA A 430 3.38 -1.80 -21.48
CA ALA A 430 3.16 -0.55 -22.22
C ALA A 430 3.43 -0.73 -23.72
N ASP A 431 4.54 -1.40 -24.07
CA ASP A 431 4.93 -1.68 -25.43
C ASP A 431 3.93 -2.63 -26.13
N ALA A 432 3.41 -3.65 -25.42
CA ALA A 432 2.43 -4.58 -25.95
C ALA A 432 1.10 -3.93 -26.36
N PHE A 433 0.73 -2.83 -25.69
CA PHE A 433 -0.46 -2.02 -26.03
C PHE A 433 -0.13 -0.78 -26.88
N GLY A 434 1.14 -0.46 -27.10
CA GLY A 434 1.57 0.72 -27.85
C GLY A 434 1.29 2.04 -27.13
N VAL A 435 1.26 2.03 -25.79
CA VAL A 435 0.99 3.24 -25.01
C VAL A 435 2.28 4.01 -24.70
N GLU A 436 2.21 5.34 -24.77
CA GLU A 436 3.32 6.22 -24.48
C GLU A 436 3.61 6.32 -22.98
N ARG A 437 4.88 6.56 -22.65
CA ARG A 437 5.36 6.79 -21.28
C ARG A 437 5.93 8.18 -21.14
N ASN A 438 5.77 8.78 -19.97
CA ASN A 438 6.38 10.06 -19.62
C ASN A 438 7.83 9.89 -19.13
N ALA A 439 8.53 10.99 -18.85
CA ALA A 439 9.92 10.98 -18.37
C ALA A 439 10.13 10.24 -17.04
N ARG A 440 9.06 9.92 -16.29
CA ARG A 440 9.10 9.13 -15.06
C ARG A 440 8.78 7.64 -15.29
N THR A 441 8.72 7.22 -16.56
CA THR A 441 8.38 5.85 -16.99
C THR A 441 6.95 5.39 -16.62
N ASN A 442 6.06 6.31 -16.26
CA ASN A 442 4.64 6.05 -16.10
C ASN A 442 3.93 6.22 -17.44
N VAL A 443 2.78 5.57 -17.64
CA VAL A 443 1.97 5.75 -18.85
C VAL A 443 1.48 7.20 -18.93
N ALA A 444 1.70 7.82 -20.09
CA ALA A 444 1.33 9.21 -20.31
C ALA A 444 -0.17 9.37 -20.58
N THR A 445 -0.76 10.42 -20.03
CA THR A 445 -2.13 10.87 -20.29
C THR A 445 -2.17 12.39 -20.31
N GLU A 446 -3.24 12.95 -20.84
CA GLU A 446 -3.55 14.37 -20.66
C GLU A 446 -3.95 14.67 -19.22
N ALA A 447 -3.75 15.90 -18.78
CA ALA A 447 -4.11 16.34 -17.44
C ALA A 447 -5.61 16.11 -17.14
N GLY A 448 -5.92 15.46 -16.02
CA GLY A 448 -7.29 15.13 -15.63
C GLY A 448 -7.94 13.99 -16.42
N SER A 449 -7.19 13.34 -17.30
CA SER A 449 -7.65 12.19 -18.09
C SER A 449 -6.91 10.92 -17.68
N TYR A 450 -7.58 9.78 -17.83
CA TYR A 450 -7.00 8.44 -17.73
C TYR A 450 -6.88 7.76 -19.11
N LYS A 451 -7.26 8.47 -20.19
CA LYS A 451 -7.17 7.97 -21.57
C LYS A 451 -5.72 8.07 -22.05
N THR A 452 -5.22 7.00 -22.66
CA THR A 452 -3.89 6.96 -23.28
C THR A 452 -3.92 7.47 -24.72
N ASN A 453 -2.77 7.51 -25.39
CA ASN A 453 -2.66 7.77 -26.83
C ASN A 453 -3.35 6.69 -27.71
N VAL A 454 -3.63 5.50 -27.16
CA VAL A 454 -4.31 4.40 -27.88
C VAL A 454 -5.80 4.43 -27.59
N ASP A 455 -6.63 4.49 -28.65
CA ASP A 455 -8.08 4.49 -28.48
C ASP A 455 -8.55 3.29 -27.66
N LYS A 456 -9.59 3.48 -26.83
CA LYS A 456 -10.17 2.53 -25.86
C LYS A 456 -9.23 1.98 -24.78
N VAL A 457 -7.98 2.41 -24.69
CA VAL A 457 -7.03 2.03 -23.64
C VAL A 457 -6.89 3.17 -22.63
N PHE A 458 -7.13 2.83 -21.39
CA PHE A 458 -7.03 3.72 -20.22
C PHE A 458 -5.99 3.18 -19.24
N VAL A 459 -5.54 4.02 -18.32
CA VAL A 459 -4.56 3.65 -17.30
C VAL A 459 -4.97 4.19 -15.95
N ALA A 460 -4.66 3.48 -14.84
CA ALA A 460 -4.92 3.96 -13.50
C ALA A 460 -3.93 3.38 -12.47
N GLY A 461 -3.89 4.02 -11.31
CA GLY A 461 -3.05 3.64 -10.18
C GLY A 461 -1.58 3.97 -10.39
N ASP A 462 -0.70 3.19 -9.75
CA ASP A 462 0.72 3.49 -9.78
C ASP A 462 1.34 3.39 -11.19
N MET A 463 0.71 2.70 -12.12
CA MET A 463 1.12 2.69 -13.54
C MET A 463 0.94 4.06 -14.20
N HIS A 464 -0.03 4.86 -13.71
CA HIS A 464 -0.32 6.21 -14.17
C HIS A 464 0.44 7.28 -13.38
N ARG A 465 0.32 7.25 -12.03
CA ARG A 465 0.82 8.32 -11.16
C ARG A 465 2.20 8.08 -10.55
N GLY A 466 2.74 6.87 -10.67
CA GLY A 466 3.88 6.39 -9.89
C GLY A 466 3.45 5.79 -8.55
N GLN A 467 4.40 5.22 -7.82
CA GLN A 467 4.10 4.59 -6.53
C GLN A 467 3.38 5.55 -5.57
N SER A 468 2.32 5.07 -4.92
CA SER A 468 1.46 5.89 -4.09
C SER A 468 0.77 5.08 -3.00
N LEU A 469 -0.04 5.76 -2.15
CA LEU A 469 -0.84 5.08 -1.14
C LEU A 469 -1.96 4.24 -1.77
N VAL A 470 -2.34 3.14 -1.10
CA VAL A 470 -3.45 2.26 -1.51
C VAL A 470 -4.73 3.04 -1.81
N VAL A 471 -5.04 4.07 -1.03
CA VAL A 471 -6.22 4.93 -1.22
C VAL A 471 -6.17 5.74 -2.52
N TRP A 472 -4.99 6.14 -2.99
CA TRP A 472 -4.83 6.77 -4.29
C TRP A 472 -5.04 5.78 -5.43
N ALA A 473 -4.54 4.56 -5.30
CA ALA A 473 -4.77 3.52 -6.29
C ALA A 473 -6.26 3.18 -6.42
N ILE A 474 -6.98 3.08 -5.30
CA ILE A 474 -8.44 2.86 -5.29
C ILE A 474 -9.17 4.05 -5.91
N ARG A 475 -8.78 5.29 -5.58
CA ARG A 475 -9.37 6.50 -6.16
C ARG A 475 -9.26 6.50 -7.69
N GLU A 476 -8.06 6.33 -8.22
CA GLU A 476 -7.86 6.31 -9.68
C GLU A 476 -8.60 5.14 -10.35
N GLY A 477 -8.70 3.98 -9.68
CA GLY A 477 -9.52 2.87 -10.17
C GLY A 477 -11.00 3.22 -10.28
N ARG A 478 -11.54 3.99 -9.33
CA ARG A 478 -12.92 4.49 -9.38
C ARG A 478 -13.11 5.55 -10.46
N GLU A 479 -12.20 6.51 -10.54
CA GLU A 479 -12.28 7.62 -11.50
C GLU A 479 -12.14 7.13 -12.95
N VAL A 480 -11.21 6.20 -13.23
CA VAL A 480 -11.07 5.60 -14.57
C VAL A 480 -12.31 4.80 -14.96
N ALA A 481 -12.95 4.12 -14.01
CA ALA A 481 -14.21 3.43 -14.27
C ALA A 481 -15.30 4.38 -14.76
N GLY A 482 -15.42 5.57 -14.17
CA GLY A 482 -16.33 6.60 -14.63
C GLY A 482 -16.02 7.11 -16.04
N GLN A 483 -14.73 7.28 -16.38
CA GLN A 483 -14.33 7.70 -17.74
C GLN A 483 -14.61 6.60 -18.78
N VAL A 484 -14.36 5.34 -18.43
CA VAL A 484 -14.66 4.19 -19.30
C VAL A 484 -16.17 4.03 -19.50
N ASP A 485 -16.99 4.12 -18.44
CA ASP A 485 -18.44 4.06 -18.53
C ASP A 485 -18.98 5.17 -19.42
N ARG A 486 -18.51 6.42 -19.26
CA ARG A 486 -18.90 7.55 -20.12
C ARG A 486 -18.55 7.30 -21.59
N ARG A 487 -17.38 6.73 -21.88
CA ARG A 487 -17.02 6.37 -23.25
C ARG A 487 -17.95 5.31 -23.83
N LEU A 488 -18.32 4.31 -23.06
CA LEU A 488 -19.11 3.15 -23.51
C LEU A 488 -20.61 3.46 -23.63
N MET A 489 -21.13 4.34 -22.78
CA MET A 489 -22.55 4.61 -22.63
C MET A 489 -22.97 6.03 -23.04
N GLY A 490 -22.01 6.95 -23.30
CA GLY A 490 -22.26 8.36 -23.54
C GLY A 490 -22.45 9.21 -22.27
N TYR A 491 -22.71 8.59 -21.15
CA TYR A 491 -22.84 9.21 -19.82
C TYR A 491 -22.37 8.25 -18.71
N THR A 492 -22.24 8.74 -17.49
CA THR A 492 -21.90 7.90 -16.33
C THR A 492 -22.66 8.34 -15.10
N ASN A 493 -23.00 7.35 -14.25
CA ASN A 493 -23.52 7.53 -12.90
C ASN A 493 -22.48 7.13 -11.84
N LEU A 494 -21.27 6.77 -12.25
CA LEU A 494 -20.16 6.45 -11.37
C LEU A 494 -19.49 7.75 -10.89
N HIS A 495 -19.17 7.80 -9.59
CA HIS A 495 -18.57 8.96 -8.91
C HIS A 495 -17.30 8.56 -8.17
#